data_50f3c0fc4c0eb075bb367ca7af3c4fb8
#
_entry.id   50f3c0fc4c0eb075bb367ca7af3c4fb8
#
_cell.length_a   1.000
_cell.length_b   1.000
_cell.length_c   1.000
_cell.angle_alpha   90.00
_cell.angle_beta   90.00
_cell.angle_gamma   90.00
#
_symmetry.space_group_name_H-M   'P 1'
#
loop_
_entity.id
_entity.type
_entity.pdbx_description
1 polymer ?
#
loop_
_entity_poly.entity_id
_entity_poly.type
_entity_poly.pdbx_seq_one_letter_code
_entity_poly.pdbx_strand_id
1 'polypeptide(L)'
;CVIAVRSEASAKRVMRTVTDWITRKLGLKVNMTKTHITRPNKLKYLGFGFYKDSKAKEWKCRTHEESVKKLKRKLKELTCRKMPGHVTEKIKKINQVTRGWINYYALGSMQTKMAEIDAHLRTQLRIIIWKQWKVPKKRQWGLQKLGIGKDLARLTAYCGDRYYWVATKTCVRYALSKDIFKKAGLVSCLDYYNQRHALKLH
;
A
#
# COMPACT_ATOMS: atom_id res chain seq x y z
N CYS A 1 18.35 19.48 2.20
CA CYS A 1 18.41 19.50 0.73
C CYS A 1 19.06 18.23 0.20
N VAL A 2 18.89 17.96 -1.10
CA VAL A 2 19.58 16.89 -1.83
C VAL A 2 20.17 17.51 -3.08
N ILE A 3 21.45 17.24 -3.30
CA ILE A 3 22.18 17.76 -4.46
C ILE A 3 22.74 16.56 -5.24
N ALA A 4 22.34 16.43 -6.50
CA ALA A 4 22.84 15.38 -7.38
C ALA A 4 24.09 15.86 -8.14
N VAL A 5 25.12 15.03 -8.16
CA VAL A 5 26.38 15.30 -8.87
C VAL A 5 26.88 14.06 -9.62
N ARG A 6 27.76 14.25 -10.59
CA ARG A 6 28.21 13.16 -11.49
C ARG A 6 29.27 12.24 -10.85
N SER A 7 30.06 12.75 -9.90
CA SER A 7 31.17 11.98 -9.31
C SER A 7 31.26 12.16 -7.79
N GLU A 8 31.90 11.23 -7.12
CA GLU A 8 32.13 11.30 -5.68
C GLU A 8 33.08 12.48 -5.31
N ALA A 9 34.08 12.76 -6.15
CA ALA A 9 34.97 13.91 -5.94
C ALA A 9 34.18 15.23 -6.00
N SER A 10 33.27 15.38 -6.99
CA SER A 10 32.35 16.52 -7.05
C SER A 10 31.45 16.60 -5.83
N ALA A 11 30.95 15.46 -5.33
CA ALA A 11 30.09 15.42 -4.14
C ALA A 11 30.83 15.95 -2.90
N LYS A 12 32.08 15.51 -2.70
CA LYS A 12 32.91 15.98 -1.57
C LYS A 12 33.18 17.48 -1.64
N ARG A 13 33.48 17.98 -2.84
CA ARG A 13 33.70 19.42 -3.07
C ARG A 13 32.44 20.23 -2.78
N VAL A 14 31.30 19.86 -3.39
CA VAL A 14 30.03 20.56 -3.21
C VAL A 14 29.59 20.52 -1.74
N MET A 15 29.76 19.40 -1.06
CA MET A 15 29.41 19.29 0.37
C MET A 15 30.22 20.29 1.21
N ARG A 16 31.54 20.41 0.97
CA ARG A 16 32.36 21.42 1.68
C ARG A 16 31.89 22.83 1.39
N THR A 17 31.77 23.19 0.11
CA THR A 17 31.37 24.54 -0.30
C THR A 17 30.01 24.95 0.27
N VAL A 18 29.02 24.05 0.22
CA VAL A 18 27.67 24.33 0.76
C VAL A 18 27.69 24.43 2.28
N THR A 19 28.44 23.56 2.96
CA THR A 19 28.58 23.63 4.44
C THR A 19 29.24 24.93 4.86
N ASP A 20 30.33 25.33 4.21
CA ASP A 20 31.03 26.58 4.49
C ASP A 20 30.13 27.79 4.21
N TRP A 21 29.38 27.78 3.12
CA TRP A 21 28.45 28.85 2.79
C TRP A 21 27.34 28.99 3.83
N ILE A 22 26.70 27.88 4.24
CA ILE A 22 25.66 27.87 5.27
C ILE A 22 26.18 28.42 6.59
N THR A 23 27.38 28.00 6.99
CA THR A 23 27.99 28.43 8.24
C THR A 23 28.38 29.91 8.19
N ARG A 24 29.03 30.36 7.12
CA ARG A 24 29.53 31.75 7.00
C ARG A 24 28.42 32.76 6.71
N LYS A 25 27.49 32.42 5.81
CA LYS A 25 26.46 33.39 5.34
C LYS A 25 25.18 33.36 6.16
N LEU A 26 24.77 32.18 6.65
CA LEU A 26 23.54 32.05 7.41
C LEU A 26 23.77 31.89 8.93
N GLY A 27 25.01 31.75 9.38
CA GLY A 27 25.32 31.54 10.80
C GLY A 27 24.78 30.21 11.36
N LEU A 28 24.40 29.25 10.48
CA LEU A 28 23.76 28.01 10.87
C LEU A 28 24.76 26.87 10.99
N LYS A 29 24.62 26.05 12.04
CA LYS A 29 25.44 24.84 12.23
C LYS A 29 24.86 23.66 11.46
N VAL A 30 25.65 23.11 10.53
CA VAL A 30 25.26 21.91 9.76
C VAL A 30 25.39 20.66 10.62
N ASN A 31 24.34 19.83 10.63
CA ASN A 31 24.36 18.56 11.35
C ASN A 31 25.09 17.50 10.53
N MET A 32 26.35 17.25 10.87
CA MET A 32 27.21 16.29 10.14
C MET A 32 26.77 14.83 10.27
N THR A 33 26.03 14.45 11.31
CA THR A 33 25.51 13.07 11.43
C THR A 33 24.37 12.78 10.44
N LYS A 34 23.66 13.82 9.99
CA LYS A 34 22.59 13.73 9.00
C LYS A 34 23.03 14.13 7.58
N THR A 35 24.23 14.71 7.44
CA THR A 35 24.77 15.17 6.17
C THR A 35 25.79 14.16 5.65
N HIS A 36 25.45 13.46 4.59
CA HIS A 36 26.31 12.40 4.07
C HIS A 36 26.22 12.30 2.54
N ILE A 37 27.30 11.81 1.94
CA ILE A 37 27.35 11.48 0.52
C ILE A 37 26.87 10.05 0.36
N THR A 38 25.91 9.81 -0.55
CA THR A 38 25.39 8.48 -0.79
C THR A 38 25.12 8.24 -2.28
N ARG A 39 25.12 6.97 -2.68
CA ARG A 39 24.71 6.60 -4.05
C ARG A 39 23.18 6.68 -4.17
N PRO A 40 22.64 7.02 -5.36
CA PRO A 40 21.18 7.18 -5.53
C PRO A 40 20.35 5.97 -5.11
N ASN A 41 20.85 4.73 -5.29
CA ASN A 41 20.16 3.51 -4.89
C ASN A 41 19.99 3.33 -3.36
N LYS A 42 20.80 4.01 -2.56
CA LYS A 42 20.73 4.03 -1.09
C LYS A 42 20.01 5.27 -0.55
N LEU A 43 19.73 6.23 -1.43
CA LEU A 43 19.09 7.49 -1.03
C LEU A 43 17.62 7.25 -0.72
N LYS A 44 17.18 7.81 0.42
CA LYS A 44 15.77 7.97 0.78
C LYS A 44 15.48 9.47 0.89
N TYR A 45 14.62 9.97 0.02
CA TYR A 45 14.24 11.39 0.04
C TYR A 45 12.72 11.53 -0.07
N LEU A 46 12.10 12.22 0.86
CA LEU A 46 10.64 12.40 0.93
C LEU A 46 9.82 11.09 0.83
N GLY A 47 10.40 9.99 1.32
CA GLY A 47 9.77 8.67 1.25
C GLY A 47 9.91 7.94 -0.08
N PHE A 48 10.63 8.53 -1.03
CA PHE A 48 11.04 7.89 -2.29
C PHE A 48 12.43 7.28 -2.18
N GLY A 49 12.69 6.29 -2.98
CA GLY A 49 13.99 5.73 -3.29
C GLY A 49 14.21 5.73 -4.80
N PHE A 50 15.44 5.41 -5.22
CA PHE A 50 15.81 5.41 -6.64
C PHE A 50 16.39 4.06 -7.04
N TYR A 51 16.21 3.69 -8.27
CA TYR A 51 16.81 2.49 -8.86
C TYR A 51 17.20 2.76 -10.30
N LYS A 52 18.24 2.07 -10.76
CA LYS A 52 18.65 2.15 -12.15
C LYS A 52 17.88 1.11 -12.95
N ASP A 53 17.12 1.54 -13.93
CA ASP A 53 16.44 0.64 -14.85
C ASP A 53 17.50 -0.05 -15.73
N SER A 54 17.54 -1.38 -15.70
CA SER A 54 18.53 -2.17 -16.46
C SER A 54 18.34 -2.08 -17.98
N LYS A 55 17.11 -1.85 -18.44
CA LYS A 55 16.79 -1.74 -19.88
C LYS A 55 17.08 -0.34 -20.40
N ALA A 56 16.52 0.68 -19.76
CA ALA A 56 16.67 2.07 -20.18
C ALA A 56 17.99 2.72 -19.71
N LYS A 57 18.77 2.05 -18.83
CA LYS A 57 19.99 2.58 -18.19
C LYS A 57 19.78 3.90 -17.43
N GLU A 58 18.53 4.30 -17.18
CA GLU A 58 18.14 5.54 -16.52
C GLU A 58 17.82 5.32 -15.05
N TRP A 59 17.94 6.40 -14.25
CA TRP A 59 17.51 6.41 -12.87
C TRP A 59 16.00 6.68 -12.80
N LYS A 60 15.26 5.74 -12.20
CA LYS A 60 13.82 5.86 -11.97
C LYS A 60 13.50 5.96 -10.49
N CYS A 61 12.43 6.65 -10.19
CA CYS A 61 11.90 6.81 -8.84
C CYS A 61 11.02 5.60 -8.47
N ARG A 62 11.14 5.13 -7.24
CA ARG A 62 10.22 4.15 -6.65
C ARG A 62 9.83 4.59 -5.24
N THR A 63 8.70 4.12 -4.76
CA THR A 63 8.35 4.31 -3.35
C THR A 63 9.28 3.52 -2.45
N HIS A 64 9.85 4.17 -1.44
CA HIS A 64 10.74 3.54 -0.47
C HIS A 64 10.01 2.47 0.35
N GLU A 65 10.68 1.37 0.67
CA GLU A 65 10.06 0.23 1.35
C GLU A 65 9.45 0.57 2.72
N GLU A 66 10.10 1.46 3.47
CA GLU A 66 9.55 1.92 4.75
C GLU A 66 8.23 2.66 4.59
N SER A 67 8.05 3.42 3.50
CA SER A 67 6.80 4.11 3.20
C SER A 67 5.68 3.11 2.92
N VAL A 68 5.99 2.03 2.20
CA VAL A 68 5.05 0.92 1.96
C VAL A 68 4.75 0.16 3.26
N LYS A 69 5.76 -0.10 4.10
CA LYS A 69 5.57 -0.74 5.41
C LYS A 69 4.65 0.10 6.32
N LYS A 70 4.81 1.44 6.31
CA LYS A 70 3.91 2.34 7.05
C LYS A 70 2.47 2.24 6.56
N LEU A 71 2.24 2.23 5.25
CA LEU A 71 0.91 2.02 4.68
C LEU A 71 0.34 0.66 5.10
N LYS A 72 1.08 -0.44 4.92
CA LYS A 72 0.64 -1.79 5.30
C LYS A 72 0.27 -1.86 6.78
N ARG A 73 1.03 -1.22 7.66
CA ARG A 73 0.72 -1.14 9.10
C ARG A 73 -0.62 -0.40 9.34
N LYS A 74 -0.81 0.76 8.72
CA LYS A 74 -2.05 1.53 8.84
C LYS A 74 -3.27 0.75 8.33
N LEU A 75 -3.13 0.06 7.19
CA LEU A 75 -4.18 -0.79 6.64
C LEU A 75 -4.49 -1.98 7.56
N LYS A 76 -3.48 -2.59 8.20
CA LYS A 76 -3.65 -3.65 9.19
C LYS A 76 -4.47 -3.19 10.39
N GLU A 77 -4.23 -1.97 10.88
CA GLU A 77 -5.02 -1.35 11.96
C GLU A 77 -6.49 -1.21 11.54
N LEU A 78 -6.75 -0.62 10.36
CA LEU A 78 -8.11 -0.40 9.84
C LEU A 78 -8.86 -1.71 9.53
N THR A 79 -8.14 -2.77 9.16
CA THR A 79 -8.70 -4.09 8.86
C THR A 79 -8.67 -5.04 10.05
N CYS A 80 -8.39 -4.54 11.25
CA CYS A 80 -8.39 -5.37 12.44
C CYS A 80 -9.81 -5.95 12.69
N ARG A 81 -9.89 -7.30 12.74
CA ARG A 81 -11.15 -8.02 12.94
C ARG A 81 -11.74 -7.86 14.35
N LYS A 82 -10.94 -7.37 15.31
CA LYS A 82 -11.38 -7.14 16.70
C LYS A 82 -12.11 -5.80 16.83
N MET A 83 -11.81 -4.83 15.96
CA MET A 83 -12.45 -3.51 16.03
C MET A 83 -13.91 -3.58 15.57
N PRO A 84 -14.84 -2.99 16.32
CA PRO A 84 -16.24 -2.90 15.94
C PRO A 84 -16.40 -2.03 14.68
N GLY A 85 -17.59 -1.99 14.14
CA GLY A 85 -17.96 -1.17 12.99
C GLY A 85 -18.35 -1.96 11.76
N HIS A 86 -19.22 -1.34 10.98
CA HIS A 86 -19.73 -1.94 9.75
C HIS A 86 -18.65 -1.98 8.67
N VAL A 87 -18.71 -2.99 7.77
CA VAL A 87 -17.73 -3.16 6.68
C VAL A 87 -17.66 -1.94 5.77
N THR A 88 -18.80 -1.29 5.49
CA THR A 88 -18.86 -0.08 4.66
C THR A 88 -18.10 1.09 5.25
N GLU A 89 -18.15 1.29 6.58
CA GLU A 89 -17.36 2.33 7.25
C GLU A 89 -15.87 2.05 7.18
N LYS A 90 -15.49 0.77 7.35
CA LYS A 90 -14.10 0.35 7.19
C LYS A 90 -13.59 0.60 5.76
N ILE A 91 -14.42 0.29 4.75
CA ILE A 91 -14.11 0.56 3.34
C ILE A 91 -13.90 2.07 3.10
N LYS A 92 -14.77 2.93 3.64
CA LYS A 92 -14.60 4.40 3.53
C LYS A 92 -13.25 4.86 4.08
N LYS A 93 -12.87 4.41 5.29
CA LYS A 93 -11.59 4.74 5.93
C LYS A 93 -10.38 4.19 5.14
N ILE A 94 -10.49 2.95 4.64
CA ILE A 94 -9.45 2.35 3.77
C ILE A 94 -9.27 3.20 2.53
N ASN A 95 -10.35 3.56 1.83
CA ASN A 95 -10.29 4.38 0.62
C ASN A 95 -9.65 5.77 0.88
N GLN A 96 -9.97 6.39 2.00
CA GLN A 96 -9.39 7.68 2.38
C GLN A 96 -7.86 7.58 2.52
N VAL A 97 -7.40 6.58 3.27
CA VAL A 97 -5.96 6.35 3.49
C VAL A 97 -5.24 5.98 2.21
N THR A 98 -5.79 5.04 1.43
CA THR A 98 -5.15 4.55 0.19
C THR A 98 -5.09 5.63 -0.88
N ARG A 99 -6.17 6.39 -1.09
CA ARG A 99 -6.18 7.49 -2.07
C ARG A 99 -5.18 8.59 -1.70
N GLY A 100 -5.16 9.04 -0.45
CA GLY A 100 -4.21 10.05 0.00
C GLY A 100 -2.76 9.60 -0.19
N TRP A 101 -2.46 8.35 0.18
CA TRP A 101 -1.13 7.78 0.03
C TRP A 101 -0.73 7.63 -1.45
N ILE A 102 -1.62 7.09 -2.30
CA ILE A 102 -1.36 6.93 -3.73
C ILE A 102 -1.17 8.29 -4.41
N ASN A 103 -1.97 9.30 -4.09
CA ASN A 103 -1.82 10.65 -4.65
C ASN A 103 -0.42 11.22 -4.38
N TYR A 104 0.12 10.99 -3.19
CA TYR A 104 1.46 11.46 -2.84
C TYR A 104 2.56 10.68 -3.60
N TYR A 105 2.45 9.35 -3.62
CA TYR A 105 3.50 8.47 -4.16
C TYR A 105 3.31 8.07 -5.64
N ALA A 106 2.33 8.63 -6.34
CA ALA A 106 2.00 8.23 -7.72
C ALA A 106 3.15 8.39 -8.74
N LEU A 107 4.15 9.24 -8.46
CA LEU A 107 5.36 9.37 -9.29
C LEU A 107 6.27 8.12 -9.24
N GLY A 108 6.23 7.39 -8.13
CA GLY A 108 7.08 6.22 -7.94
C GLY A 108 6.50 4.96 -8.59
N SER A 109 7.35 4.15 -9.21
CA SER A 109 6.95 2.83 -9.72
C SER A 109 6.55 1.90 -8.57
N MET A 110 5.27 1.47 -8.55
CA MET A 110 4.72 0.62 -7.47
C MET A 110 3.56 -0.28 -7.89
N GLN A 111 3.39 -0.54 -9.18
CA GLN A 111 2.26 -1.30 -9.73
C GLN A 111 2.05 -2.66 -9.07
N THR A 112 3.11 -3.47 -8.97
CA THR A 112 3.07 -4.79 -8.31
C THR A 112 2.67 -4.68 -6.84
N LYS A 113 3.22 -3.69 -6.12
CA LYS A 113 2.89 -3.47 -4.71
C LYS A 113 1.43 -3.07 -4.49
N MET A 114 0.83 -2.32 -5.42
CA MET A 114 -0.60 -1.98 -5.36
C MET A 114 -1.49 -3.20 -5.60
N ALA A 115 -1.13 -4.07 -6.53
CA ALA A 115 -1.83 -5.33 -6.75
C ALA A 115 -1.79 -6.25 -5.51
N GLU A 116 -0.64 -6.36 -4.85
CA GLU A 116 -0.48 -7.11 -3.60
C GLU A 116 -1.35 -6.53 -2.46
N ILE A 117 -1.36 -5.20 -2.31
CA ILE A 117 -2.18 -4.52 -1.30
C ILE A 117 -3.66 -4.77 -1.56
N ASP A 118 -4.12 -4.69 -2.81
CA ASP A 118 -5.50 -5.00 -3.19
C ASP A 118 -5.90 -6.43 -2.84
N ALA A 119 -5.03 -7.40 -3.14
CA ALA A 119 -5.27 -8.80 -2.79
C ALA A 119 -5.35 -9.01 -1.28
N HIS A 120 -4.44 -8.38 -0.54
CA HIS A 120 -4.43 -8.43 0.92
C HIS A 120 -5.68 -7.79 1.53
N LEU A 121 -6.08 -6.60 1.08
CA LEU A 121 -7.28 -5.92 1.56
C LEU A 121 -8.55 -6.76 1.35
N ARG A 122 -8.72 -7.36 0.16
CA ARG A 122 -9.86 -8.25 -0.10
C ARG A 122 -9.88 -9.45 0.85
N THR A 123 -8.72 -10.05 1.13
CA THR A 123 -8.61 -11.16 2.09
C THR A 123 -9.00 -10.71 3.50
N GLN A 124 -8.51 -9.57 3.96
CA GLN A 124 -8.85 -9.03 5.28
C GLN A 124 -10.36 -8.69 5.40
N LEU A 125 -10.95 -8.12 4.36
CA LEU A 125 -12.38 -7.83 4.35
C LEU A 125 -13.23 -9.11 4.39
N ARG A 126 -12.83 -10.18 3.69
CA ARG A 126 -13.48 -11.50 3.80
C ARG A 126 -13.42 -12.04 5.23
N ILE A 127 -12.28 -11.92 5.91
CA ILE A 127 -12.09 -12.31 7.31
C ILE A 127 -13.08 -11.54 8.22
N ILE A 128 -13.20 -10.23 8.01
CA ILE A 128 -14.10 -9.38 8.81
C ILE A 128 -15.55 -9.80 8.59
N ILE A 129 -15.98 -9.97 7.34
CA ILE A 129 -17.33 -10.39 6.98
C ILE A 129 -17.63 -11.76 7.58
N TRP A 130 -16.71 -12.72 7.44
CA TRP A 130 -16.87 -14.06 8.01
C TRP A 130 -17.03 -14.02 9.53
N LYS A 131 -16.27 -13.19 10.22
CA LYS A 131 -16.42 -12.98 11.66
C LYS A 131 -17.77 -12.35 12.01
N GLN A 132 -18.26 -11.38 11.21
CA GLN A 132 -19.54 -10.73 11.44
C GLN A 132 -20.74 -11.66 11.22
N TRP A 133 -20.59 -12.67 10.38
CA TRP A 133 -21.62 -13.70 10.18
C TRP A 133 -21.71 -14.72 11.32
N LYS A 134 -20.97 -14.60 12.37
CA LYS A 134 -20.94 -15.34 13.64
C LYS A 134 -21.31 -16.84 13.57
N VAL A 135 -22.57 -17.16 13.23
CA VAL A 135 -23.14 -18.51 13.27
C VAL A 135 -23.23 -19.17 11.89
N PRO A 136 -23.14 -20.50 11.78
CA PRO A 136 -23.17 -21.22 10.50
C PRO A 136 -24.41 -20.92 9.66
N LYS A 137 -25.60 -20.82 10.26
CA LYS A 137 -26.84 -20.47 9.53
C LYS A 137 -26.71 -19.13 8.79
N LYS A 138 -26.14 -18.11 9.45
CA LYS A 138 -25.94 -16.79 8.84
C LYS A 138 -24.84 -16.81 7.76
N ARG A 139 -23.78 -17.61 7.96
CA ARG A 139 -22.74 -17.83 6.96
C ARG A 139 -23.31 -18.48 5.70
N GLN A 140 -24.10 -19.55 5.87
CA GLN A 140 -24.78 -20.24 4.76
C GLN A 140 -25.71 -19.29 4.00
N TRP A 141 -26.59 -18.58 4.72
CA TRP A 141 -27.50 -17.59 4.11
C TRP A 141 -26.74 -16.50 3.35
N GLY A 142 -25.66 -15.95 3.93
CA GLY A 142 -24.83 -14.93 3.28
C GLY A 142 -24.18 -15.42 2.01
N LEU A 143 -23.65 -16.65 2.00
CA LEU A 143 -23.06 -17.27 0.81
C LEU A 143 -24.10 -17.53 -0.29
N GLN A 144 -25.29 -18.03 0.09
CA GLN A 144 -26.39 -18.26 -0.87
C GLN A 144 -26.89 -16.96 -1.49
N LYS A 145 -27.02 -15.89 -0.69
CA LYS A 145 -27.39 -14.55 -1.20
C LYS A 145 -26.36 -13.99 -2.18
N LEU A 146 -25.10 -14.44 -2.09
CA LEU A 146 -24.03 -14.08 -3.01
C LEU A 146 -23.84 -15.06 -4.18
N GLY A 147 -24.85 -15.94 -4.41
CA GLY A 147 -24.89 -16.83 -5.57
C GLY A 147 -24.22 -18.18 -5.40
N ILE A 148 -23.87 -18.60 -4.18
CA ILE A 148 -23.32 -19.93 -3.93
C ILE A 148 -24.45 -20.96 -3.76
N GLY A 149 -24.34 -22.10 -4.43
CA GLY A 149 -25.29 -23.21 -4.32
C GLY A 149 -25.43 -23.72 -2.87
N LYS A 150 -26.65 -24.22 -2.53
CA LYS A 150 -27.06 -24.58 -1.16
C LYS A 150 -26.09 -25.51 -0.46
N ASP A 151 -25.66 -26.57 -1.12
CA ASP A 151 -24.81 -27.63 -0.52
C ASP A 151 -23.40 -27.13 -0.26
N LEU A 152 -22.80 -26.42 -1.23
CA LEU A 152 -21.47 -25.83 -1.08
C LEU A 152 -21.48 -24.73 -0.03
N ALA A 153 -22.53 -23.91 0.02
CA ALA A 153 -22.70 -22.90 1.05
C ALA A 153 -22.82 -23.52 2.46
N ARG A 154 -23.57 -24.62 2.58
CA ARG A 154 -23.69 -25.39 3.83
C ARG A 154 -22.34 -25.94 4.28
N LEU A 155 -21.64 -26.70 3.42
CA LEU A 155 -20.33 -27.25 3.73
C LEU A 155 -19.33 -26.16 4.13
N THR A 156 -19.31 -25.05 3.41
CA THR A 156 -18.41 -23.94 3.71
C THR A 156 -18.76 -23.26 5.03
N ALA A 157 -20.05 -23.09 5.36
CA ALA A 157 -20.51 -22.43 6.58
C ALA A 157 -20.00 -23.11 7.87
N TYR A 158 -19.82 -24.42 7.85
CA TYR A 158 -19.32 -25.22 8.98
C TYR A 158 -17.79 -25.32 9.07
N CYS A 159 -17.03 -24.62 8.21
CA CYS A 159 -15.55 -24.60 8.28
C CYS A 159 -14.99 -23.93 9.54
N GLY A 160 -15.81 -23.48 10.47
CA GLY A 160 -15.42 -22.93 11.77
C GLY A 160 -14.74 -21.57 11.69
N ASP A 161 -13.86 -21.30 12.65
CA ASP A 161 -13.25 -20.00 12.88
C ASP A 161 -11.79 -19.90 12.39
N ARG A 162 -11.40 -20.74 11.47
CA ARG A 162 -10.11 -20.64 10.74
C ARG A 162 -10.18 -19.50 9.72
N TYR A 163 -10.35 -18.28 10.20
CA TYR A 163 -10.69 -17.08 9.41
C TYR A 163 -9.87 -16.90 8.16
N TYR A 164 -8.53 -16.98 8.25
CA TYR A 164 -7.65 -16.79 7.11
C TYR A 164 -7.85 -17.89 6.05
N TRP A 165 -7.83 -19.15 6.49
CA TRP A 165 -8.03 -20.30 5.62
C TRP A 165 -9.38 -20.25 4.91
N VAL A 166 -10.45 -19.93 5.61
CA VAL A 166 -11.79 -19.77 5.01
C VAL A 166 -11.82 -18.63 4.01
N ALA A 167 -11.22 -17.48 4.33
CA ALA A 167 -11.17 -16.31 3.44
C ALA A 167 -10.39 -16.59 2.13
N THR A 168 -9.53 -17.59 2.11
CA THR A 168 -8.78 -18.01 0.92
C THR A 168 -9.43 -19.14 0.13
N LYS A 169 -10.49 -19.80 0.66
CA LYS A 169 -11.26 -20.81 -0.09
C LYS A 169 -11.88 -20.24 -1.34
N THR A 170 -11.89 -21.04 -2.41
CA THR A 170 -12.44 -20.65 -3.73
C THR A 170 -13.90 -20.21 -3.61
N CYS A 171 -14.73 -20.93 -2.87
CA CYS A 171 -16.12 -20.57 -2.62
C CYS A 171 -16.27 -19.17 -2.04
N VAL A 172 -15.52 -18.81 -0.98
CA VAL A 172 -15.59 -17.50 -0.33
C VAL A 172 -14.97 -16.41 -1.21
N ARG A 173 -13.92 -16.74 -1.98
CA ARG A 173 -13.33 -15.83 -2.95
C ARG A 173 -14.26 -15.50 -4.10
N TYR A 174 -15.05 -16.48 -4.54
CA TYR A 174 -16.07 -16.30 -5.56
C TYR A 174 -17.25 -15.46 -5.04
N ALA A 175 -17.82 -15.84 -3.89
CA ALA A 175 -18.92 -15.11 -3.24
C ALA A 175 -18.57 -13.65 -2.94
N LEU A 176 -17.36 -13.40 -2.42
CA LEU A 176 -16.85 -12.06 -2.10
C LEU A 176 -15.75 -11.68 -3.09
N SER A 177 -16.14 -11.59 -4.36
CA SER A 177 -15.26 -11.25 -5.50
C SER A 177 -14.82 -9.80 -5.50
N LYS A 178 -13.90 -9.44 -6.44
CA LYS A 178 -13.49 -8.05 -6.68
C LYS A 178 -14.71 -7.15 -6.95
N ASP A 179 -15.67 -7.66 -7.72
CA ASP A 179 -16.85 -6.89 -8.14
C ASP A 179 -17.81 -6.60 -6.99
N ILE A 180 -18.00 -7.56 -6.09
CA ILE A 180 -18.79 -7.35 -4.87
C ILE A 180 -18.19 -6.26 -4.00
N PHE A 181 -16.87 -6.27 -3.81
CA PHE A 181 -16.21 -5.20 -3.05
C PHE A 181 -16.24 -3.85 -3.78
N LYS A 182 -16.14 -3.84 -5.12
CA LYS A 182 -16.30 -2.64 -5.93
C LYS A 182 -17.72 -2.07 -5.78
N LYS A 183 -18.76 -2.90 -5.84
CA LYS A 183 -20.16 -2.50 -5.56
C LYS A 183 -20.34 -1.98 -4.14
N ALA A 184 -19.61 -2.53 -3.16
CA ALA A 184 -19.59 -2.03 -1.78
C ALA A 184 -18.77 -0.74 -1.61
N GLY A 185 -18.19 -0.20 -2.69
CA GLY A 185 -17.45 1.06 -2.70
C GLY A 185 -15.95 0.95 -2.45
N LEU A 186 -15.36 -0.26 -2.42
CA LEU A 186 -13.91 -0.42 -2.31
C LEU A 186 -13.22 0.01 -3.60
N VAL A 187 -12.34 0.99 -3.49
CA VAL A 187 -11.49 1.44 -4.61
C VAL A 187 -10.31 0.49 -4.78
N SER A 188 -10.07 0.03 -6.01
CA SER A 188 -8.85 -0.71 -6.34
C SER A 188 -7.65 0.22 -6.28
N CYS A 189 -6.68 -0.13 -5.43
CA CYS A 189 -5.43 0.63 -5.31
C CYS A 189 -4.65 0.62 -6.63
N LEU A 190 -4.65 -0.51 -7.33
CA LEU A 190 -3.96 -0.64 -8.62
C LEU A 190 -4.59 0.23 -9.69
N ASP A 191 -5.94 0.17 -9.85
CA ASP A 191 -6.63 0.93 -10.89
C ASP A 191 -6.49 2.44 -10.62
N TYR A 192 -6.63 2.85 -9.36
CA TYR A 192 -6.45 4.23 -8.95
C TYR A 192 -5.02 4.73 -9.13
N TYR A 193 -4.03 3.89 -8.81
CA TYR A 193 -2.63 4.20 -9.05
C TYR A 193 -2.34 4.39 -10.54
N ASN A 194 -2.80 3.48 -11.40
CA ASN A 194 -2.57 3.57 -12.85
C ASN A 194 -3.14 4.87 -13.42
N GLN A 195 -4.36 5.25 -13.00
CA GLN A 195 -4.97 6.52 -13.39
C GLN A 195 -4.13 7.72 -12.95
N ARG A 196 -3.67 7.75 -11.69
CA ARG A 196 -2.88 8.87 -11.14
C ARG A 196 -1.46 8.92 -11.68
N HIS A 197 -0.86 7.77 -11.92
CA HIS A 197 0.50 7.67 -12.49
C HIS A 197 0.53 8.21 -13.92
N ALA A 198 -0.43 7.83 -14.75
CA ALA A 198 -0.57 8.35 -16.11
C ALA A 198 -0.71 9.89 -16.13
N LEU A 199 -1.53 10.47 -15.23
CA LEU A 199 -1.71 11.93 -15.14
C LEU A 199 -0.48 12.71 -14.66
N LYS A 200 0.50 12.06 -14.04
CA LYS A 200 1.72 12.73 -13.54
C LYS A 200 2.93 12.57 -14.46
N LEU A 201 2.82 11.74 -15.49
CA LEU A 201 3.86 11.56 -16.50
C LEU A 201 3.67 12.48 -17.71
N HIS A 202 2.53 13.13 -17.80
CA HIS A 202 2.19 14.20 -18.74
C HIS A 202 2.21 15.56 -18.03
#